data_1a4936fc6079c29683509a2bfacee3cd
#
_entry.id   1a4936fc6079c29683509a2bfacee3cd
#
_cell.length_a   1.000
_cell.length_b   1.000
_cell.length_c   1.000
_cell.angle_alpha   90.00
_cell.angle_beta   90.00
_cell.angle_gamma   90.00
#
_symmetry.space_group_name_H-M   'P 1'
#
loop_
_entity.id
_entity.type
_entity.pdbx_description
1 polymer ?
#
loop_
_entity_poly.entity_id
_entity_poly.type
_entity_poly.pdbx_seq_one_letter_code
_entity_poly.pdbx_strand_id
1 'polypeptide(L)'
;MKLQTDDRTRAIFEVILACLPAPMPVYLVGGAVRDMLLGLPVKDLDFVVPSDSLRLARAVRRNLGAAGFTLDDERQTARLILAQGTPSELILDFVSFTGMDLQEDLSNRDFTINTLAVALDQPDLVLDFLGGERDLREKRLRAASARSMELDPLRVLRGARLCLAYQLTPETATLEL
;
A
#
# COMPACT_ATOMS: atom_id res chain seq x y z
N MET A 1 -15.56 -7.65 -1.92
CA MET A 1 -14.98 -8.58 -0.91
C MET A 1 -15.04 -7.89 0.45
N LYS A 2 -14.90 -8.62 1.58
CA LYS A 2 -14.88 -7.99 2.92
C LYS A 2 -13.42 -7.88 3.38
N LEU A 3 -13.00 -6.70 3.82
CA LEU A 3 -11.65 -6.49 4.35
C LEU A 3 -11.48 -7.24 5.68
N GLN A 4 -10.39 -7.97 5.82
CA GLN A 4 -10.03 -8.71 7.03
C GLN A 4 -8.83 -8.01 7.69
N THR A 5 -9.12 -7.13 8.64
CA THR A 5 -8.10 -6.41 9.40
C THR A 5 -8.02 -7.00 10.79
N ASP A 6 -6.84 -7.46 11.22
CA ASP A 6 -6.62 -7.97 12.57
C ASP A 6 -6.52 -6.84 13.62
N ASP A 7 -6.62 -7.21 14.90
CA ASP A 7 -6.60 -6.26 16.02
C ASP A 7 -5.27 -5.50 16.10
N ARG A 8 -4.16 -6.14 15.74
CA ARG A 8 -2.83 -5.51 15.74
C ARG A 8 -2.77 -4.40 14.70
N THR A 9 -3.25 -4.66 13.50
CA THR A 9 -3.29 -3.67 12.41
C THR A 9 -4.21 -2.51 12.76
N ARG A 10 -5.37 -2.78 13.38
CA ARG A 10 -6.28 -1.73 13.86
C ARG A 10 -5.63 -0.85 14.92
N ALA A 11 -4.93 -1.43 15.90
CA ALA A 11 -4.19 -0.67 16.91
C ALA A 11 -3.10 0.21 16.30
N ILE A 12 -2.42 -0.25 15.24
CA ILE A 12 -1.44 0.56 14.50
C ILE A 12 -2.13 1.74 13.81
N PHE A 13 -3.30 1.56 13.20
CA PHE A 13 -4.06 2.66 12.60
C PHE A 13 -4.42 3.73 13.63
N GLU A 14 -4.90 3.33 14.80
CA GLU A 14 -5.20 4.27 15.90
C GLU A 14 -3.96 5.07 16.33
N VAL A 15 -2.81 4.41 16.48
CA VAL A 15 -1.55 5.10 16.80
C VAL A 15 -1.14 6.07 15.70
N ILE A 16 -1.25 5.69 14.43
CA ILE A 16 -0.92 6.59 13.30
C ILE A 16 -1.84 7.82 13.33
N LEU A 17 -3.14 7.63 13.47
CA LEU A 17 -4.11 8.74 13.54
C LEU A 17 -3.85 9.66 14.74
N ALA A 18 -3.50 9.10 15.90
CA ALA A 18 -3.14 9.88 17.09
C ALA A 18 -1.82 10.66 16.93
N CYS A 19 -0.94 10.26 16.02
CA CYS A 19 0.33 10.92 15.73
C CYS A 19 0.23 12.05 14.70
N LEU A 20 -0.92 12.27 14.11
CA LEU A 20 -1.10 13.32 13.09
C LEU A 20 -0.89 14.71 13.68
N PRO A 21 -0.04 15.54 13.06
CA PRO A 21 0.22 16.91 13.55
C PRO A 21 -0.96 17.87 13.31
N ALA A 22 -1.81 17.55 12.35
CA ALA A 22 -3.04 18.22 11.99
C ALA A 22 -3.97 17.23 11.29
N PRO A 23 -5.28 17.44 11.24
CA PRO A 23 -6.19 16.57 10.49
C PRO A 23 -5.78 16.46 9.02
N MET A 24 -5.38 15.28 8.59
CA MET A 24 -5.11 14.94 7.21
C MET A 24 -5.43 13.47 6.96
N PRO A 25 -5.83 13.09 5.73
CA PRO A 25 -6.10 11.70 5.43
C PRO A 25 -4.81 10.88 5.40
N VAL A 26 -4.88 9.64 5.92
CA VAL A 26 -3.85 8.62 5.78
C VAL A 26 -4.49 7.39 5.17
N TYR A 27 -3.85 6.83 4.17
CA TYR A 27 -4.38 5.66 3.48
C TYR A 27 -3.40 4.50 3.57
N LEU A 28 -3.91 3.32 3.94
CA LEU A 28 -3.22 2.05 3.67
C LEU A 28 -3.47 1.71 2.20
N VAL A 29 -2.45 1.28 1.47
CA VAL A 29 -2.54 1.04 0.02
C VAL A 29 -1.80 -0.23 -0.41
N GLY A 30 -2.04 -0.64 -1.64
CA GLY A 30 -1.20 -1.63 -2.31
C GLY A 30 -1.45 -3.07 -1.90
N GLY A 31 -0.35 -3.84 -1.84
CA GLY A 31 -0.39 -5.27 -1.58
C GLY A 31 -1.04 -5.65 -0.26
N ALA A 32 -0.91 -4.83 0.76
CA ALA A 32 -1.54 -5.06 2.06
C ALA A 32 -3.07 -5.13 1.96
N VAL A 33 -3.70 -4.17 1.27
CA VAL A 33 -5.17 -4.14 1.09
C VAL A 33 -5.63 -5.36 0.29
N ARG A 34 -4.92 -5.70 -0.80
CA ARG A 34 -5.18 -6.91 -1.59
C ARG A 34 -5.14 -8.17 -0.72
N ASP A 35 -4.09 -8.33 0.07
CA ASP A 35 -3.87 -9.53 0.87
C ASP A 35 -4.89 -9.64 2.00
N MET A 36 -5.27 -8.51 2.64
CA MET A 36 -6.38 -8.46 3.59
C MET A 36 -7.73 -8.86 2.97
N LEU A 37 -8.01 -8.46 1.72
CA LEU A 37 -9.22 -8.88 1.00
C LEU A 37 -9.23 -10.37 0.69
N LEU A 38 -8.06 -10.97 0.49
CA LEU A 38 -7.89 -12.41 0.27
C LEU A 38 -7.78 -13.21 1.58
N GLY A 39 -7.76 -12.57 2.75
CA GLY A 39 -7.54 -13.24 4.04
C GLY A 39 -6.14 -13.82 4.20
N LEU A 40 -5.15 -13.23 3.51
CA LEU A 40 -3.75 -13.65 3.58
C LEU A 40 -2.99 -12.87 4.66
N PRO A 41 -1.93 -13.46 5.23
CA PRO A 41 -1.07 -12.76 6.18
C PRO A 41 -0.39 -11.55 5.54
N VAL A 42 -0.37 -10.43 6.27
CA VAL A 42 0.30 -9.19 5.84
C VAL A 42 1.53 -8.95 6.70
N LYS A 43 2.66 -8.64 6.08
CA LYS A 43 3.93 -8.32 6.74
C LYS A 43 4.45 -6.92 6.43
N ASP A 44 3.93 -6.31 5.39
CA ASP A 44 4.31 -4.97 4.94
C ASP A 44 3.04 -4.12 4.82
N LEU A 45 3.02 -2.97 5.48
CA LEU A 45 1.93 -1.99 5.44
C LEU A 45 2.44 -0.71 4.80
N ASP A 46 1.95 -0.38 3.61
CA ASP A 46 2.29 0.83 2.87
C ASP A 46 1.27 1.93 3.16
N PHE A 47 1.72 3.03 3.77
CA PHE A 47 0.89 4.20 4.07
C PHE A 47 1.25 5.36 3.17
N VAL A 48 0.22 5.98 2.58
CA VAL A 48 0.39 7.23 1.82
C VAL A 48 -0.36 8.37 2.47
N VAL A 49 0.24 9.55 2.39
CA VAL A 49 -0.29 10.81 2.94
C VAL A 49 -0.09 11.95 1.93
N PRO A 50 -0.89 13.02 1.98
CA PRO A 50 -0.72 14.16 1.08
C PRO A 50 0.65 14.84 1.18
N SER A 51 1.20 14.91 2.40
CA SER A 51 2.49 15.57 2.69
C SER A 51 3.06 15.12 4.03
N ASP A 52 4.31 15.53 4.34
CA ASP A 52 4.94 15.35 5.65
C ASP A 52 5.06 13.90 6.15
N SER A 53 5.14 12.91 5.25
CA SER A 53 5.26 11.49 5.61
C SER A 53 6.41 11.21 6.57
N LEU A 54 7.59 11.87 6.38
CA LEU A 54 8.75 11.71 7.27
C LEU A 54 8.47 12.21 8.69
N ARG A 55 7.72 13.32 8.81
CA ARG A 55 7.34 13.85 10.12
C ARG A 55 6.38 12.90 10.84
N LEU A 56 5.38 12.39 10.12
CA LEU A 56 4.45 11.40 10.63
C LEU A 56 5.20 10.13 11.06
N ALA A 57 6.04 9.56 10.19
CA ALA A 57 6.83 8.37 10.48
C ALA A 57 7.70 8.53 11.75
N ARG A 58 8.34 9.69 11.93
CA ARG A 58 9.12 9.97 13.14
C ARG A 58 8.25 9.98 14.41
N ALA A 59 7.02 10.51 14.34
CA ALA A 59 6.09 10.52 15.45
C ALA A 59 5.60 9.10 15.79
N VAL A 60 5.20 8.33 14.78
CA VAL A 60 4.77 6.93 14.92
C VAL A 60 5.90 6.07 15.46
N ARG A 61 7.13 6.23 14.94
CA ARG A 61 8.31 5.51 15.44
C ARG A 61 8.51 5.67 16.94
N ARG A 62 8.41 6.91 17.45
CA ARG A 62 8.56 7.19 18.89
C ARG A 62 7.46 6.56 19.73
N ASN A 63 6.23 6.59 19.22
CA ASN A 63 5.07 6.04 19.91
C ASN A 63 5.11 4.51 20.01
N LEU A 64 5.50 3.85 18.90
CA LEU A 64 5.55 2.38 18.80
C LEU A 64 6.88 1.79 19.30
N GLY A 65 7.89 2.60 19.62
CA GLY A 65 9.23 2.11 19.96
C GLY A 65 9.89 1.33 18.80
N ALA A 66 9.54 1.67 17.55
CA ALA A 66 10.01 0.95 16.37
C ALA A 66 11.45 1.31 16.00
N ALA A 67 12.19 0.37 15.42
CA ALA A 67 13.35 0.69 14.61
C ALA A 67 12.90 1.40 13.33
N GLY A 68 13.75 2.26 12.74
CA GLY A 68 13.33 2.92 11.50
C GLY A 68 14.33 3.93 10.99
N PHE A 69 14.27 4.16 9.68
CA PHE A 69 15.16 5.06 8.94
C PHE A 69 14.45 5.68 7.73
N THR A 70 14.99 6.79 7.25
CA THR A 70 14.55 7.38 5.98
C THR A 70 15.15 6.56 4.84
N LEU A 71 14.32 6.13 3.90
CA LEU A 71 14.74 5.42 2.69
C LEU A 71 15.15 6.41 1.60
N ASP A 72 14.37 7.48 1.45
CA ASP A 72 14.55 8.47 0.39
C ASP A 72 14.00 9.82 0.87
N ASP A 73 14.88 10.81 1.01
CA ASP A 73 14.50 12.16 1.45
C ASP A 73 13.78 12.94 0.34
N GLU A 74 14.13 12.73 -0.93
CA GLU A 74 13.48 13.43 -2.06
C GLU A 74 12.05 12.91 -2.26
N ARG A 75 11.86 11.59 -2.17
CA ARG A 75 10.54 10.94 -2.25
C ARG A 75 9.79 10.93 -0.93
N GLN A 76 10.36 11.53 0.10
CA GLN A 76 9.75 11.57 1.43
C GLN A 76 9.31 10.18 1.91
N THR A 77 10.22 9.18 1.81
CA THR A 77 9.93 7.78 2.15
C THR A 77 10.65 7.35 3.41
N ALA A 78 9.92 6.81 4.38
CA ALA A 78 10.48 6.27 5.62
C ALA A 78 9.98 4.84 5.86
N ARG A 79 10.86 3.99 6.39
CA ARG A 79 10.55 2.63 6.82
C ARG A 79 10.67 2.50 8.33
N LEU A 80 9.65 1.92 8.96
CA LEU A 80 9.68 1.49 10.35
C LEU A 80 9.59 -0.03 10.41
N ILE A 81 10.25 -0.63 11.41
CA ILE A 81 10.25 -2.07 11.61
C ILE A 81 9.83 -2.33 13.05
N LEU A 82 8.69 -2.99 13.21
CA LEU A 82 8.17 -3.45 14.49
C LEU A 82 8.63 -4.88 14.76
N ALA A 83 8.98 -5.19 16.00
CA ALA A 83 9.39 -6.52 16.43
C ALA A 83 10.49 -7.13 15.53
N GLN A 84 11.47 -6.31 15.15
CA GLN A 84 12.56 -6.66 14.25
C GLN A 84 13.27 -7.96 14.66
N GLY A 85 13.49 -8.86 13.69
CA GLY A 85 14.18 -10.13 13.89
C GLY A 85 13.34 -11.19 14.59
N THR A 86 12.04 -10.99 14.75
CA THR A 86 11.11 -11.98 15.32
C THR A 86 10.11 -12.49 14.28
N PRO A 87 9.42 -13.61 14.54
CA PRO A 87 8.34 -14.10 13.66
C PRO A 87 7.18 -13.09 13.50
N SER A 88 7.06 -12.12 14.43
CA SER A 88 6.05 -11.07 14.43
C SER A 88 6.55 -9.77 13.82
N GLU A 89 7.66 -9.78 13.06
CA GLU A 89 8.16 -8.62 12.37
C GLU A 89 7.11 -8.06 11.41
N LEU A 90 6.94 -6.73 11.43
CA LEU A 90 6.02 -6.01 10.57
C LEU A 90 6.71 -4.73 10.10
N ILE A 91 6.69 -4.51 8.79
CA ILE A 91 7.25 -3.33 8.15
C ILE A 91 6.14 -2.32 7.92
N LEU A 92 6.40 -1.04 8.24
CA LEU A 92 5.52 0.07 7.95
C LEU A 92 6.27 1.07 7.07
N ASP A 93 5.82 1.26 5.86
CA ASP A 93 6.37 2.26 4.94
C ASP A 93 5.44 3.47 4.86
N PHE A 94 6.04 4.66 4.96
CA PHE A 94 5.34 5.94 4.87
C PHE A 94 5.88 6.72 3.69
N VAL A 95 5.00 7.15 2.80
CA VAL A 95 5.33 7.88 1.58
C VAL A 95 4.38 9.06 1.40
N SER A 96 4.86 10.19 0.90
CA SER A 96 3.99 11.26 0.43
C SER A 96 3.47 10.96 -0.98
N PHE A 97 2.30 11.47 -1.36
CA PHE A 97 1.71 11.28 -2.68
C PHE A 97 2.72 11.59 -3.80
N THR A 98 2.68 10.79 -4.86
CA THR A 98 3.42 11.04 -6.10
C THR A 98 2.61 11.85 -7.12
N GLY A 99 1.38 12.21 -6.80
CA GLY A 99 0.45 13.00 -7.62
C GLY A 99 -0.24 14.09 -6.81
N MET A 100 -1.26 14.72 -7.40
CA MET A 100 -2.04 15.77 -6.75
C MET A 100 -3.03 15.20 -5.73
N ASP A 101 -3.48 13.97 -5.93
CA ASP A 101 -4.44 13.28 -5.07
C ASP A 101 -4.17 11.76 -4.99
N LEU A 102 -4.97 11.08 -4.18
CA LEU A 102 -4.88 9.63 -4.00
C LEU A 102 -5.12 8.87 -5.32
N GLN A 103 -6.07 9.29 -6.14
CA GLN A 103 -6.41 8.60 -7.38
C GLN A 103 -5.25 8.65 -8.37
N GLU A 104 -4.56 9.78 -8.48
CA GLU A 104 -3.37 9.92 -9.31
C GLU A 104 -2.22 9.08 -8.78
N ASP A 105 -1.96 9.09 -7.45
CA ASP A 105 -0.95 8.23 -6.83
C ASP A 105 -1.20 6.76 -7.16
N LEU A 106 -2.43 6.29 -6.99
CA LEU A 106 -2.81 4.91 -7.29
C LEU A 106 -2.69 4.56 -8.78
N SER A 107 -3.00 5.50 -9.68
CA SER A 107 -2.87 5.32 -11.13
C SER A 107 -1.42 5.19 -11.60
N ASN A 108 -0.47 5.70 -10.83
CA ASN A 108 0.97 5.58 -11.08
C ASN A 108 1.56 4.28 -10.52
N ARG A 109 0.79 3.43 -9.84
CA ARG A 109 1.22 2.11 -9.35
C ARG A 109 1.27 1.09 -10.48
N ASP A 110 1.74 -0.13 -10.17
CA ASP A 110 1.98 -1.17 -11.17
C ASP A 110 0.69 -1.78 -11.75
N PHE A 111 -0.11 -2.46 -10.92
CA PHE A 111 -1.29 -3.21 -11.35
C PHE A 111 -2.53 -2.82 -10.55
N THR A 112 -3.71 -2.91 -11.16
CA THR A 112 -4.99 -2.53 -10.55
C THR A 112 -5.27 -3.22 -9.21
N ILE A 113 -4.86 -4.47 -9.06
CA ILE A 113 -5.00 -5.22 -7.80
C ILE A 113 -4.15 -4.64 -6.65
N ASN A 114 -3.19 -3.77 -6.95
CA ASN A 114 -2.35 -3.05 -6.01
C ASN A 114 -2.72 -1.56 -5.90
N THR A 115 -3.82 -1.12 -6.54
CA THR A 115 -4.34 0.26 -6.45
C THR A 115 -5.51 0.39 -5.46
N LEU A 116 -5.77 -0.65 -4.68
CA LEU A 116 -6.76 -0.62 -3.62
C LEU A 116 -6.24 0.19 -2.44
N ALA A 117 -7.12 0.96 -1.82
CA ALA A 117 -6.78 1.79 -0.67
C ALA A 117 -7.84 1.70 0.43
N VAL A 118 -7.44 2.00 1.66
CA VAL A 118 -8.31 2.11 2.83
C VAL A 118 -7.93 3.35 3.60
N ALA A 119 -8.87 4.26 3.84
CA ALA A 119 -8.66 5.38 4.74
C ALA A 119 -8.62 4.88 6.19
N LEU A 120 -7.63 5.29 6.97
CA LEU A 120 -7.43 4.76 8.33
C LEU A 120 -8.57 5.12 9.28
N ASP A 121 -9.24 6.24 9.06
CA ASP A 121 -10.43 6.68 9.81
C ASP A 121 -11.73 5.95 9.39
N GLN A 122 -11.69 5.22 8.25
CA GLN A 122 -12.78 4.40 7.75
C GLN A 122 -12.27 3.01 7.34
N PRO A 123 -11.72 2.21 8.28
CA PRO A 123 -10.92 1.02 7.98
C PRO A 123 -11.71 -0.15 7.38
N ASP A 124 -13.03 -0.06 7.34
CA ASP A 124 -13.89 -1.09 6.75
C ASP A 124 -14.31 -0.76 5.30
N LEU A 125 -13.96 0.44 4.79
CA LEU A 125 -14.29 0.90 3.44
C LEU A 125 -13.09 0.81 2.51
N VAL A 126 -13.19 -0.01 1.48
CA VAL A 126 -12.18 -0.09 0.40
C VAL A 126 -12.47 0.96 -0.65
N LEU A 127 -11.48 1.76 -0.98
CA LEU A 127 -11.49 2.71 -2.09
C LEU A 127 -10.88 2.01 -3.31
N ASP A 128 -11.65 1.90 -4.38
CA ASP A 128 -11.27 1.23 -5.63
C ASP A 128 -11.63 2.09 -6.84
N PHE A 129 -10.70 2.93 -7.27
CA PHE A 129 -10.90 3.83 -8.41
C PHE A 129 -10.68 3.15 -9.77
N LEU A 130 -9.91 2.05 -9.79
CA LEU A 130 -9.45 1.43 -11.04
C LEU A 130 -10.02 0.02 -11.27
N GLY A 131 -10.92 -0.45 -10.40
CA GLY A 131 -11.56 -1.76 -10.53
C GLY A 131 -10.67 -2.94 -10.10
N GLY A 132 -9.72 -2.70 -9.19
CA GLY A 132 -8.80 -3.71 -8.69
C GLY A 132 -9.48 -4.84 -7.94
N GLU A 133 -10.56 -4.57 -7.19
CA GLU A 133 -11.35 -5.60 -6.50
C GLU A 133 -12.03 -6.57 -7.50
N ARG A 134 -12.51 -6.04 -8.62
CA ARG A 134 -13.07 -6.84 -9.69
C ARG A 134 -12.00 -7.72 -10.33
N ASP A 135 -10.85 -7.13 -10.71
CA ASP A 135 -9.75 -7.85 -11.33
C ASP A 135 -9.21 -8.95 -10.41
N LEU A 136 -9.14 -8.69 -9.11
CA LEU A 136 -8.73 -9.68 -8.11
C LEU A 136 -9.71 -10.86 -8.04
N ARG A 137 -11.00 -10.59 -8.07
CA ARG A 137 -12.07 -11.61 -8.06
C ARG A 137 -12.08 -12.45 -9.33
N GLU A 138 -11.84 -11.81 -10.48
CA GLU A 138 -11.78 -12.45 -11.80
C GLU A 138 -10.42 -13.09 -12.09
N LYS A 139 -9.46 -13.05 -11.15
CA LYS A 139 -8.09 -13.56 -11.33
C LYS A 139 -7.38 -12.92 -12.52
N ARG A 140 -7.56 -11.63 -12.74
CA ARG A 140 -6.98 -10.86 -13.83
C ARG A 140 -5.82 -10.01 -13.33
N LEU A 141 -4.72 -9.97 -14.09
CA LEU A 141 -3.65 -9.00 -13.91
C LEU A 141 -3.77 -7.92 -14.99
N ARG A 142 -4.09 -6.70 -14.58
CA ARG A 142 -4.22 -5.54 -15.46
C ARG A 142 -3.31 -4.42 -14.97
N ALA A 143 -2.56 -3.79 -15.88
CA ALA A 143 -1.76 -2.60 -15.57
C ALA A 143 -2.65 -1.47 -15.07
N ALA A 144 -2.20 -0.71 -14.09
CA ALA A 144 -2.94 0.43 -13.56
C ALA A 144 -3.09 1.52 -14.63
N SER A 145 -2.04 1.74 -15.44
CA SER A 145 -2.06 2.60 -16.63
C SER A 145 -0.91 2.20 -17.56
N ALA A 146 -0.97 2.60 -18.84
CA ALA A 146 0.15 2.41 -19.78
C ALA A 146 1.42 3.10 -19.24
N ARG A 147 1.28 4.35 -18.81
CA ARG A 147 2.38 5.15 -18.25
C ARG A 147 3.05 4.46 -17.05
N SER A 148 2.29 3.72 -16.25
CA SER A 148 2.84 3.05 -15.07
C SER A 148 3.92 2.03 -15.42
N MET A 149 3.81 1.34 -16.56
CA MET A 149 4.80 0.36 -17.03
C MET A 149 6.07 1.04 -17.56
N GLU A 150 5.94 2.20 -18.19
CA GLU A 150 7.08 2.99 -18.68
C GLU A 150 7.95 3.55 -17.53
N LEU A 151 7.33 3.86 -16.39
CA LEU A 151 8.02 4.46 -15.23
C LEU A 151 9.02 3.52 -14.54
N ASP A 152 8.78 2.21 -14.62
CA ASP A 152 9.63 1.21 -13.94
C ASP A 152 9.55 -0.15 -14.68
N PRO A 153 10.56 -0.48 -15.51
CA PRO A 153 10.59 -1.76 -16.24
C PRO A 153 10.58 -3.00 -15.32
N LEU A 154 10.99 -2.87 -14.06
CA LEU A 154 10.96 -3.99 -13.10
C LEU A 154 9.53 -4.42 -12.76
N ARG A 155 8.53 -3.62 -13.10
CA ARG A 155 7.10 -3.98 -12.94
C ARG A 155 6.71 -5.19 -13.77
N VAL A 156 7.35 -5.42 -14.91
CA VAL A 156 7.13 -6.65 -15.70
C VAL A 156 7.47 -7.90 -14.88
N LEU A 157 8.63 -7.91 -14.22
CA LEU A 157 9.04 -9.02 -13.35
C LEU A 157 8.10 -9.15 -12.13
N ARG A 158 7.64 -8.02 -11.60
CA ARG A 158 6.65 -8.00 -10.52
C ARG A 158 5.33 -8.59 -10.97
N GLY A 159 4.89 -8.29 -12.20
CA GLY A 159 3.70 -8.89 -12.82
C GLY A 159 3.78 -10.41 -12.94
N ALA A 160 4.90 -10.93 -13.45
CA ALA A 160 5.14 -12.37 -13.52
C ALA A 160 5.07 -13.05 -12.13
N ARG A 161 5.67 -12.43 -11.10
CA ARG A 161 5.59 -12.90 -9.72
C ARG A 161 4.16 -12.91 -9.19
N LEU A 162 3.37 -11.86 -9.46
CA LEU A 162 1.97 -11.77 -9.05
C LEU A 162 1.11 -12.82 -9.74
N CYS A 163 1.32 -13.07 -11.04
CA CYS A 163 0.63 -14.14 -11.76
C CYS A 163 0.84 -15.50 -11.09
N LEU A 164 2.07 -15.83 -10.74
CA LEU A 164 2.40 -17.09 -10.08
C LEU A 164 1.83 -17.17 -8.65
N ALA A 165 2.02 -16.11 -7.85
CA ALA A 165 1.62 -16.10 -6.45
C ALA A 165 0.11 -16.15 -6.24
N TYR A 166 -0.66 -15.46 -7.09
CA TYR A 166 -2.12 -15.31 -6.95
C TYR A 166 -2.91 -16.04 -8.04
N GLN A 167 -2.24 -16.79 -8.92
CA GLN A 167 -2.85 -17.51 -10.06
C GLN A 167 -3.65 -16.55 -10.96
N LEU A 168 -3.04 -15.42 -11.33
CA LEU A 168 -3.67 -14.40 -12.17
C LEU A 168 -3.34 -14.65 -13.64
N THR A 169 -4.26 -14.27 -14.53
CA THR A 169 -4.08 -14.23 -15.97
C THR A 169 -3.86 -12.80 -16.42
N PRO A 170 -2.74 -12.48 -17.08
CA PRO A 170 -2.51 -11.14 -17.62
C PRO A 170 -3.55 -10.81 -18.68
N GLU A 171 -4.07 -9.58 -18.66
CA GLU A 171 -4.90 -9.05 -19.74
C GLU A 171 -4.06 -8.80 -20.99
N THR A 172 -4.63 -9.04 -22.20
CA THR A 172 -3.91 -8.86 -23.47
C THR A 172 -3.29 -7.46 -23.59
N ALA A 173 -4.06 -6.42 -23.29
CA ALA A 173 -3.56 -5.04 -23.33
C ALA A 173 -2.40 -4.79 -22.35
N THR A 174 -2.31 -5.52 -21.25
CA THR A 174 -1.19 -5.43 -20.28
C THR A 174 0.07 -6.11 -20.82
N LEU A 175 -0.07 -7.15 -21.66
CA LEU A 175 1.06 -7.85 -22.29
C LEU A 175 1.67 -7.06 -23.47
N GLU A 176 0.94 -6.09 -24.01
CA GLU A 176 1.36 -5.26 -25.13
C GLU A 176 2.12 -3.98 -24.67
N LEU A 177 2.19 -3.72 -23.34
CA LEU A 177 2.94 -2.63 -22.74
C LEU A 177 4.39 -3.00 -22.45
#